data_69bb7775ba70fd1ff8d0e74bec049273
#
_entry.id   69bb7775ba70fd1ff8d0e74bec049273
#
_cell.length_a   1.000
_cell.length_b   1.000
_cell.length_c   1.000
_cell.angle_alpha   90.00
_cell.angle_beta   90.00
_cell.angle_gamma   90.00
#
_symmetry.space_group_name_H-M   'P 1'
#
loop_
_entity.id
_entity.type
_entity.pdbx_description
1 polymer ?
#
loop_
_entity_poly.entity_id
_entity_poly.type
_entity_poly.pdbx_seq_one_letter_code
_entity_poly.pdbx_strand_id
1 'polypeptide(L)'
;MTHKLDPVLDAGLRPEASFMKSQNGEKWGYIDSFKHEQGQSKCVFETDEDGSFLQLTLMNEDVGEENVPELLEVINIMNGIQDQVRFFYHLGNGSLFAKREFLVEGRKPKQIQEMVFERYDRMKDIFDDVLWAFDWKVRTGGDFEALFEALAKHNEDRKKRKDRNKGKEGFDPAYA
;
A
#
# COMPACT_ATOMS: atom_id res chain seq x y z
N MET A 1 17.06 -22.49 4.19
CA MET A 1 16.48 -22.83 2.88
C MET A 1 16.18 -21.55 2.17
N THR A 2 16.49 -21.43 0.89
CA THR A 2 16.17 -20.29 0.05
C THR A 2 14.80 -20.52 -0.55
N HIS A 3 13.86 -19.60 -0.34
CA HIS A 3 12.53 -19.71 -0.90
C HIS A 3 12.56 -19.34 -2.40
N LYS A 4 11.70 -19.94 -3.23
CA LYS A 4 11.71 -19.70 -4.70
C LYS A 4 11.42 -18.24 -5.08
N LEU A 5 10.76 -17.46 -4.20
CA LEU A 5 10.50 -16.04 -4.40
C LEU A 5 11.61 -15.12 -3.87
N ASP A 6 12.58 -15.63 -3.09
CA ASP A 6 13.67 -14.82 -2.54
C ASP A 6 14.38 -13.98 -3.60
N PRO A 7 14.83 -14.54 -4.76
CA PRO A 7 15.52 -13.75 -5.76
C PRO A 7 14.66 -12.63 -6.37
N VAL A 8 13.34 -12.82 -6.41
CA VAL A 8 12.39 -11.84 -6.95
C VAL A 8 12.20 -10.69 -5.97
N LEU A 9 12.03 -11.03 -4.70
CA LEU A 9 11.79 -10.07 -3.63
C LEU A 9 13.08 -9.31 -3.27
N ASP A 10 14.23 -10.00 -3.18
CA ASP A 10 15.54 -9.37 -2.92
C ASP A 10 15.94 -8.38 -4.01
N ALA A 11 15.69 -8.71 -5.28
CA ALA A 11 16.03 -7.84 -6.41
C ALA A 11 15.17 -6.57 -6.47
N GLY A 12 14.06 -6.56 -5.76
CA GLY A 12 13.08 -5.52 -5.86
C GLY A 12 12.79 -4.74 -4.60
N LEU A 13 13.16 -5.28 -3.46
CA LEU A 13 12.99 -4.58 -2.20
C LEU A 13 14.10 -3.55 -2.00
N ARG A 14 13.77 -2.50 -1.28
CA ARG A 14 14.76 -1.48 -0.94
C ARG A 14 15.83 -2.06 -0.01
N PRO A 15 17.01 -1.42 0.08
CA PRO A 15 18.08 -1.85 0.98
C PRO A 15 17.65 -1.96 2.46
N GLU A 16 16.63 -1.18 2.85
CA GLU A 16 16.09 -1.15 4.22
C GLU A 16 15.12 -2.29 4.52
N ALA A 17 14.67 -3.01 3.50
CA ALA A 17 13.76 -4.13 3.70
C ALA A 17 14.47 -5.28 4.40
N SER A 18 13.82 -5.86 5.39
CA SER A 18 14.33 -6.99 6.14
C SER A 18 13.46 -8.23 5.92
N PHE A 19 14.12 -9.35 5.65
CA PHE A 19 13.45 -10.65 5.53
C PHE A 19 13.16 -11.24 6.90
N MET A 20 11.91 -11.65 7.11
CA MET A 20 11.49 -12.38 8.31
C MET A 20 10.89 -13.73 7.94
N LYS A 21 11.38 -14.77 8.59
CA LYS A 21 10.73 -16.08 8.58
C LYS A 21 9.70 -16.12 9.69
N SER A 22 8.48 -16.62 9.43
CA SER A 22 7.47 -16.79 10.48
C SER A 22 7.93 -17.75 11.55
N GLN A 23 7.47 -17.58 12.79
CA GLN A 23 7.91 -18.39 13.93
C GLN A 23 7.61 -19.88 13.77
N ASN A 24 6.53 -20.24 13.08
CA ASN A 24 6.14 -21.63 12.79
C ASN A 24 6.74 -22.17 11.49
N GLY A 25 7.52 -21.37 10.77
CA GLY A 25 8.16 -21.77 9.53
C GLY A 25 7.24 -21.91 8.32
N GLU A 26 5.95 -21.64 8.46
CA GLU A 26 4.94 -21.82 7.41
C GLU A 26 4.84 -20.63 6.46
N LYS A 27 5.31 -19.45 6.90
CA LYS A 27 5.27 -18.22 6.10
C LYS A 27 6.65 -17.59 6.01
N TRP A 28 6.90 -17.00 4.84
CA TRP A 28 8.06 -16.19 4.57
C TRP A 28 7.62 -14.78 4.31
N GLY A 29 8.31 -13.80 4.87
CA GLY A 29 7.90 -12.42 4.73
C GLY A 29 9.07 -11.45 4.64
N TYR A 30 8.83 -10.36 3.94
CA TYR A 30 9.70 -9.19 3.85
C TYR A 30 8.97 -7.98 4.39
N ILE A 31 9.68 -7.16 5.15
CA ILE A 31 9.15 -5.90 5.67
C ILE A 31 9.90 -4.76 5.01
N ASP A 32 9.15 -3.78 4.50
CA ASP A 32 9.65 -2.49 4.05
C ASP A 32 8.85 -1.38 4.74
N SER A 33 9.36 -0.17 4.70
CA SER A 33 8.65 1.02 5.17
C SER A 33 8.64 2.07 4.08
N PHE A 34 7.56 2.84 4.02
CA PHE A 34 7.42 3.92 3.05
C PHE A 34 6.80 5.16 3.69
N LYS A 35 7.20 6.31 3.16
CA LYS A 35 6.64 7.60 3.57
C LYS A 35 5.48 7.98 2.66
N HIS A 36 4.48 8.62 3.24
CA HIS A 36 3.34 9.23 2.56
C HIS A 36 3.01 10.59 3.18
N GLU A 37 2.01 11.28 2.66
CA GLU A 37 1.68 12.64 3.11
C GLU A 37 1.26 12.70 4.60
N GLN A 38 0.64 11.63 5.11
CA GLN A 38 0.16 11.52 6.51
C GLN A 38 1.14 10.83 7.46
N GLY A 39 2.38 10.55 7.04
CA GLY A 39 3.38 9.96 7.91
C GLY A 39 4.15 8.81 7.29
N GLN A 40 4.31 7.72 8.04
CA GLN A 40 5.03 6.53 7.63
C GLN A 40 4.18 5.28 7.83
N SER A 41 4.24 4.37 6.88
CA SER A 41 3.58 3.08 6.95
C SER A 41 4.56 1.94 6.66
N LYS A 42 4.18 0.74 7.08
CA LYS A 42 4.93 -0.49 6.81
C LYS A 42 4.28 -1.25 5.67
N CYS A 43 5.10 -1.95 4.92
CA CYS A 43 4.69 -2.92 3.92
C CYS A 43 5.24 -4.29 4.29
N VAL A 44 4.38 -5.29 4.27
CA VAL A 44 4.77 -6.68 4.52
C VAL A 44 4.39 -7.49 3.30
N PHE A 45 5.38 -8.18 2.73
CA PHE A 45 5.18 -9.20 1.71
C PHE A 45 5.27 -10.56 2.36
N GLU A 46 4.24 -11.38 2.22
CA GLU A 46 4.18 -12.73 2.76
C GLU A 46 3.86 -13.74 1.67
N THR A 47 4.41 -14.93 1.78
CA THR A 47 4.12 -16.04 0.89
C THR A 47 4.01 -17.34 1.68
N ASP A 48 3.30 -18.31 1.12
CA ASP A 48 3.27 -19.68 1.64
C ASP A 48 4.58 -20.43 1.36
N GLU A 49 4.73 -21.61 1.97
CA GLU A 49 5.93 -22.44 1.83
C GLU A 49 6.19 -22.82 0.37
N ASP A 50 5.14 -23.08 -0.40
CA ASP A 50 5.22 -23.46 -1.81
C ASP A 50 5.47 -22.25 -2.73
N GLY A 51 5.25 -21.02 -2.23
CA GLY A 51 5.31 -19.79 -3.00
C GLY A 51 4.33 -19.80 -4.17
N SER A 52 3.14 -20.33 -3.94
CA SER A 52 2.05 -20.36 -4.91
C SER A 52 1.27 -19.06 -4.91
N PHE A 53 1.20 -18.38 -3.77
CA PHE A 53 0.60 -17.06 -3.66
C PHE A 53 1.53 -16.07 -2.94
N LEU A 54 1.28 -14.80 -3.15
CA LEU A 54 1.92 -13.69 -2.48
C LEU A 54 0.86 -12.78 -1.87
N GLN A 55 0.98 -12.47 -0.59
CA GLN A 55 0.16 -11.48 0.09
C GLN A 55 0.96 -10.20 0.29
N LEU A 56 0.38 -9.08 -0.07
CA LEU A 56 0.89 -7.76 0.19
C LEU A 56 -0.01 -7.09 1.22
N THR A 57 0.58 -6.66 2.34
CA THR A 57 -0.11 -5.95 3.41
C THR A 57 0.56 -4.59 3.63
N LEU A 58 -0.20 -3.51 3.53
CA LEU A 58 0.20 -2.19 4.00
C LEU A 58 -0.43 -1.95 5.36
N MET A 59 0.31 -1.32 6.27
CA MET A 59 -0.11 -1.09 7.65
C MET A 59 0.32 0.29 8.14
N ASN A 60 -0.64 1.03 8.70
CA ASN A 60 -0.37 2.24 9.47
C ASN A 60 -0.77 2.00 10.93
N GLU A 61 0.20 2.11 11.83
CA GLU A 61 0.01 1.90 13.28
C GLU A 61 -0.34 3.20 14.01
N ASP A 62 -0.28 4.35 13.33
CA ASP A 62 -0.46 5.67 13.92
C ASP A 62 -1.88 6.24 13.76
N VAL A 63 -2.82 5.45 13.25
CA VAL A 63 -4.21 5.90 13.05
C VAL A 63 -4.92 6.14 14.39
N GLY A 64 -4.56 5.33 15.39
CA GLY A 64 -5.09 5.48 16.75
C GLY A 64 -6.52 4.96 16.91
N GLU A 65 -7.09 5.20 18.08
CA GLU A 65 -8.44 4.74 18.48
C GLU A 65 -9.47 5.88 18.45
N GLU A 66 -9.04 7.08 18.14
CA GLU A 66 -9.92 8.23 18.00
C GLU A 66 -10.62 8.22 16.64
N ASN A 67 -11.86 8.70 16.57
CA ASN A 67 -12.66 8.83 15.35
C ASN A 67 -12.84 7.51 14.57
N VAL A 68 -12.93 6.39 15.29
CA VAL A 68 -13.17 5.04 14.71
C VAL A 68 -14.44 4.97 13.85
N PRO A 69 -15.57 5.58 14.24
CA PRO A 69 -16.76 5.58 13.38
C PRO A 69 -16.50 6.19 12.00
N GLU A 70 -15.82 7.33 11.93
CA GLU A 70 -15.44 8.03 10.69
C GLU A 70 -14.50 7.17 9.85
N LEU A 71 -13.52 6.53 10.48
CA LEU A 71 -12.62 5.61 9.81
C LEU A 71 -13.34 4.41 9.21
N LEU A 72 -14.25 3.79 9.95
CA LEU A 72 -15.03 2.64 9.47
C LEU A 72 -15.96 3.03 8.32
N GLU A 73 -16.51 4.23 8.34
CA GLU A 73 -17.31 4.76 7.22
C GLU A 73 -16.45 4.89 5.97
N VAL A 74 -15.25 5.49 6.07
CA VAL A 74 -14.30 5.60 4.96
C VAL A 74 -13.87 4.22 4.44
N ILE A 75 -13.54 3.28 5.33
CA ILE A 75 -13.18 1.90 4.96
C ILE A 75 -14.31 1.22 4.18
N ASN A 76 -15.55 1.34 4.63
CA ASN A 76 -16.70 0.75 3.95
C ASN A 76 -16.88 1.32 2.53
N ILE A 77 -16.74 2.64 2.38
CA ILE A 77 -16.78 3.32 1.08
C ILE A 77 -15.67 2.78 0.18
N MET A 78 -14.43 2.79 0.65
CA MET A 78 -13.28 2.38 -0.14
C MET A 78 -13.35 0.90 -0.51
N ASN A 79 -13.81 0.03 0.38
CA ASN A 79 -14.03 -1.39 0.08
C ASN A 79 -15.16 -1.61 -0.95
N GLY A 80 -16.11 -0.69 -1.06
CA GLY A 80 -17.18 -0.72 -2.05
C GLY A 80 -16.72 -0.32 -3.47
N ILE A 81 -15.70 0.53 -3.56
CA ILE A 81 -15.19 1.04 -4.85
C ILE A 81 -13.89 0.37 -5.33
N GLN A 82 -13.20 -0.39 -4.46
CA GLN A 82 -11.94 -1.06 -4.78
C GLN A 82 -12.11 -2.58 -4.82
N ASP A 83 -11.97 -3.17 -6.00
CA ASP A 83 -12.15 -4.63 -6.18
C ASP A 83 -10.96 -5.44 -5.68
N GLN A 84 -9.77 -4.84 -5.63
CA GLN A 84 -8.52 -5.57 -5.55
C GLN A 84 -7.78 -5.40 -4.23
N VAL A 85 -8.18 -4.45 -3.42
CA VAL A 85 -7.58 -4.15 -2.12
C VAL A 85 -8.69 -4.17 -1.08
N ARG A 86 -8.44 -4.80 0.08
CA ARG A 86 -9.35 -4.81 1.20
C ARG A 86 -8.75 -4.04 2.36
N PHE A 87 -9.53 -3.12 2.89
CA PHE A 87 -9.17 -2.32 4.05
C PHE A 87 -9.88 -2.84 5.28
N PHE A 88 -9.17 -2.85 6.40
CA PHE A 88 -9.72 -3.18 7.70
C PHE A 88 -8.94 -2.48 8.80
N TYR A 89 -9.64 -2.23 9.89
CA TYR A 89 -9.11 -1.63 11.09
C TYR A 89 -9.06 -2.66 12.22
N HIS A 90 -7.95 -2.72 12.92
CA HIS A 90 -7.77 -3.61 14.05
C HIS A 90 -7.96 -2.84 15.36
N LEU A 91 -9.12 -3.06 16.01
CA LEU A 91 -9.51 -2.37 17.25
C LEU A 91 -8.50 -2.54 18.41
N GLY A 92 -7.79 -3.68 18.45
CA GLY A 92 -6.91 -3.99 19.59
C GLY A 92 -5.58 -3.24 19.59
N ASN A 93 -5.16 -2.63 18.48
CA ASN A 93 -3.92 -1.89 18.36
C ASN A 93 -4.03 -0.59 17.55
N GLY A 94 -5.23 -0.16 17.22
CA GLY A 94 -5.43 1.11 16.52
C GLY A 94 -4.87 1.18 15.11
N SER A 95 -4.67 0.05 14.42
CA SER A 95 -3.98 0.01 13.13
C SER A 95 -4.93 -0.16 11.95
N LEU A 96 -4.66 0.59 10.89
CA LEU A 96 -5.30 0.45 9.58
C LEU A 96 -4.45 -0.48 8.70
N PHE A 97 -5.11 -1.43 8.05
CA PHE A 97 -4.50 -2.37 7.11
C PHE A 97 -5.15 -2.29 5.74
N ALA A 98 -4.32 -2.47 4.71
CA ALA A 98 -4.77 -2.78 3.36
C ALA A 98 -4.12 -4.11 2.93
N LYS A 99 -4.92 -5.06 2.44
CA LYS A 99 -4.43 -6.37 1.99
C LYS A 99 -4.79 -6.64 0.55
N ARG A 100 -3.87 -7.34 -0.12
CA ARG A 100 -4.08 -7.88 -1.45
C ARG A 100 -3.33 -9.19 -1.61
N GLU A 101 -3.97 -10.17 -2.24
CA GLU A 101 -3.39 -11.48 -2.56
C GLU A 101 -3.23 -11.64 -4.07
N PHE A 102 -2.17 -12.35 -4.47
CA PHE A 102 -1.86 -12.64 -5.86
C PHE A 102 -1.48 -14.11 -6.01
N LEU A 103 -2.06 -14.76 -7.01
CA LEU A 103 -1.57 -16.05 -7.47
C LEU A 103 -0.30 -15.82 -8.31
N VAL A 104 0.78 -16.46 -7.91
CA VAL A 104 2.08 -16.39 -8.59
C VAL A 104 2.51 -17.72 -9.21
N GLU A 105 1.72 -18.76 -8.97
CA GLU A 105 1.95 -20.09 -9.54
C GLU A 105 2.03 -20.04 -11.06
N GLY A 106 2.98 -20.75 -11.64
CA GLY A 106 3.20 -20.81 -13.09
C GLY A 106 3.84 -19.58 -13.73
N ARG A 107 4.08 -18.51 -12.96
CA ARG A 107 4.71 -17.28 -13.47
C ARG A 107 6.23 -17.35 -13.39
N LYS A 108 6.91 -16.70 -14.33
CA LYS A 108 8.37 -16.53 -14.31
C LYS A 108 8.76 -15.47 -13.28
N PRO A 109 9.96 -15.56 -12.65
CA PRO A 109 10.44 -14.60 -11.64
C PRO A 109 10.31 -13.13 -12.08
N LYS A 110 10.69 -12.79 -13.31
CA LYS A 110 10.57 -11.43 -13.84
C LYS A 110 9.12 -10.93 -13.91
N GLN A 111 8.18 -11.80 -14.30
CA GLN A 111 6.76 -11.46 -14.36
C GLN A 111 6.19 -11.23 -12.95
N ILE A 112 6.63 -12.02 -11.95
CA ILE A 112 6.23 -11.84 -10.55
C ILE A 112 6.77 -10.50 -10.06
N GLN A 113 8.03 -10.19 -10.32
CA GLN A 113 8.67 -8.94 -9.92
C GLN A 113 7.93 -7.73 -10.50
N GLU A 114 7.71 -7.68 -11.80
CA GLU A 114 7.00 -6.58 -12.47
C GLU A 114 5.58 -6.39 -11.89
N MET A 115 4.85 -7.50 -11.70
CA MET A 115 3.52 -7.48 -11.11
C MET A 115 3.53 -6.96 -9.67
N VAL A 116 4.46 -7.43 -8.83
CA VAL A 116 4.56 -7.02 -7.43
C VAL A 116 4.80 -5.52 -7.33
N PHE A 117 5.75 -4.96 -8.11
CA PHE A 117 6.04 -3.52 -8.06
C PHE A 117 4.90 -2.67 -8.53
N GLU A 118 4.32 -3.00 -9.69
CA GLU A 118 3.15 -2.27 -10.19
C GLU A 118 2.02 -2.24 -9.16
N ARG A 119 1.77 -3.39 -8.52
CA ARG A 119 0.69 -3.52 -7.54
C ARG A 119 1.01 -2.84 -6.21
N TYR A 120 2.27 -2.90 -5.80
CA TYR A 120 2.73 -2.21 -4.60
C TYR A 120 2.59 -0.70 -4.73
N ASP A 121 3.04 -0.12 -5.83
CA ASP A 121 2.93 1.32 -6.06
C ASP A 121 1.46 1.76 -6.11
N ARG A 122 0.62 0.98 -6.80
CA ARG A 122 -0.81 1.26 -6.83
C ARG A 122 -1.47 1.14 -5.44
N MET A 123 -1.09 0.14 -4.65
CA MET A 123 -1.60 -0.01 -3.29
C MET A 123 -1.19 1.15 -2.39
N LYS A 124 0.04 1.65 -2.51
CA LYS A 124 0.48 2.85 -1.79
C LYS A 124 -0.40 4.06 -2.12
N ASP A 125 -0.66 4.29 -3.39
CA ASP A 125 -1.51 5.39 -3.83
C ASP A 125 -2.94 5.28 -3.26
N ILE A 126 -3.54 4.08 -3.29
CA ILE A 126 -4.88 3.84 -2.74
C ILE A 126 -4.88 3.93 -1.20
N PHE A 127 -3.83 3.47 -0.55
CA PHE A 127 -3.70 3.56 0.91
C PHE A 127 -3.60 5.02 1.38
N ASP A 128 -2.84 5.83 0.64
CA ASP A 128 -2.76 7.28 0.84
C ASP A 128 -4.13 7.95 0.69
N ASP A 129 -4.91 7.55 -0.31
CA ASP A 129 -6.27 8.06 -0.51
C ASP A 129 -7.18 7.76 0.68
N VAL A 130 -7.06 6.58 1.29
CA VAL A 130 -7.85 6.20 2.49
C VAL A 130 -7.45 7.06 3.69
N LEU A 131 -6.15 7.22 3.94
CA LEU A 131 -5.66 8.05 5.05
C LEU A 131 -6.06 9.51 4.86
N TRP A 132 -5.96 10.03 3.65
CA TRP A 132 -6.41 11.38 3.31
C TRP A 132 -7.92 11.54 3.49
N ALA A 133 -8.72 10.59 3.01
CA ALA A 133 -10.17 10.59 3.14
C ALA A 133 -10.61 10.55 4.60
N PHE A 134 -9.92 9.78 5.43
CA PHE A 134 -10.16 9.72 6.88
C PHE A 134 -9.87 11.07 7.54
N ASP A 135 -8.69 11.67 7.31
CA ASP A 135 -8.34 12.98 7.83
C ASP A 135 -9.33 14.06 7.38
N TRP A 136 -9.73 14.04 6.11
CA TRP A 136 -10.75 14.93 5.58
C TRP A 136 -12.10 14.75 6.28
N LYS A 137 -12.56 13.51 6.47
CA LYS A 137 -13.82 13.18 7.14
C LYS A 137 -13.85 13.69 8.58
N VAL A 138 -12.79 13.44 9.33
CA VAL A 138 -12.63 13.91 10.71
C VAL A 138 -12.70 15.44 10.79
N ARG A 139 -12.02 16.15 9.88
CA ARG A 139 -11.98 17.62 9.89
C ARG A 139 -13.28 18.28 9.45
N THR A 140 -14.01 17.68 8.54
CA THR A 140 -15.16 18.34 7.90
C THR A 140 -16.51 17.81 8.35
N GLY A 141 -16.57 16.55 8.82
CA GLY A 141 -17.81 15.84 9.08
C GLY A 141 -18.69 15.62 7.82
N GLY A 142 -18.13 15.85 6.62
CA GLY A 142 -18.86 15.76 5.37
C GLY A 142 -19.48 14.39 5.12
N ASP A 143 -20.57 14.38 4.37
CA ASP A 143 -21.25 13.15 3.97
C ASP A 143 -20.52 12.42 2.83
N PHE A 144 -21.12 11.32 2.36
CA PHE A 144 -20.57 10.48 1.31
C PHE A 144 -20.34 11.22 0.00
N GLU A 145 -21.30 12.03 -0.45
CA GLU A 145 -21.21 12.75 -1.73
C GLU A 145 -20.08 13.77 -1.69
N ALA A 146 -20.02 14.55 -0.61
CA ALA A 146 -18.97 15.54 -0.40
C ALA A 146 -17.58 14.90 -0.30
N LEU A 147 -17.45 13.73 0.35
CA LEU A 147 -16.20 12.98 0.40
C LEU A 147 -15.77 12.52 -1.01
N PHE A 148 -16.71 12.04 -1.81
CA PHE A 148 -16.41 11.58 -3.16
C PHE A 148 -15.91 12.69 -4.08
N GLU A 149 -16.56 13.85 -4.03
CA GLU A 149 -16.13 15.04 -4.78
C GLU A 149 -14.75 15.53 -4.32
N ALA A 150 -14.53 15.58 -3.02
CA ALA A 150 -13.25 15.98 -2.44
C ALA A 150 -12.12 15.02 -2.81
N LEU A 151 -12.36 13.71 -2.79
CA LEU A 151 -11.40 12.68 -3.18
C LEU A 151 -11.06 12.74 -4.67
N ALA A 152 -12.05 12.96 -5.54
CA ALA A 152 -11.83 13.13 -6.97
C ALA A 152 -10.90 14.33 -7.23
N LYS A 153 -11.16 15.46 -6.59
CA LYS A 153 -10.31 16.66 -6.69
C LYS A 153 -8.90 16.42 -6.15
N HIS A 154 -8.78 15.77 -5.00
CA HIS A 154 -7.48 15.40 -4.42
C HIS A 154 -6.64 14.58 -5.41
N ASN A 155 -7.25 13.58 -6.03
CA ASN A 155 -6.59 12.70 -7.00
C ASN A 155 -6.16 13.43 -8.28
N GLU A 156 -6.97 14.36 -8.78
CA GLU A 156 -6.58 15.22 -9.90
C GLU A 156 -5.36 16.08 -9.56
N ASP A 157 -5.37 16.70 -8.38
CA ASP A 157 -4.26 17.56 -7.94
C ASP A 157 -2.98 16.77 -7.70
N ARG A 158 -3.08 15.55 -7.13
CA ARG A 158 -1.96 14.63 -6.99
C ARG A 158 -1.37 14.23 -8.35
N LYS A 159 -2.21 13.92 -9.32
CA LYS A 159 -1.78 13.61 -10.69
C LYS A 159 -1.02 14.77 -11.32
N LYS A 160 -1.57 15.99 -11.24
CA LYS A 160 -0.90 17.20 -11.74
C LYS A 160 0.47 17.45 -11.10
N ARG A 161 0.61 17.17 -9.79
CA ARG A 161 1.91 17.27 -9.06
C ARG A 161 2.91 16.23 -9.57
N LYS A 162 2.49 14.96 -9.73
CA LYS A 162 3.34 13.89 -10.27
C LYS A 162 3.85 14.23 -11.68
N ASP A 163 2.98 14.74 -12.55
CA ASP A 163 3.36 15.11 -13.94
C ASP A 163 4.34 16.28 -13.97
N ARG A 164 4.17 17.31 -13.11
CA ARG A 164 5.11 18.44 -13.00
C ARG A 164 6.51 17.99 -12.52
N ASN A 165 6.60 17.02 -11.64
CA ASN A 165 7.88 16.52 -11.14
C ASN A 165 8.60 15.67 -12.17
N LYS A 166 7.90 14.84 -12.94
CA LYS A 166 8.50 14.09 -14.07
C LYS A 166 9.10 15.02 -15.13
N GLY A 167 8.50 16.19 -15.37
CA GLY A 167 9.03 17.19 -16.28
C GLY A 167 10.31 17.90 -15.79
N LYS A 168 10.60 17.85 -14.49
CA LYS A 168 11.80 18.45 -13.89
C LYS A 168 12.98 17.49 -13.81
N GLU A 169 12.74 16.21 -13.69
CA GLU A 169 13.80 15.18 -13.65
C GLU A 169 14.41 14.92 -15.03
N GLY A 170 13.81 15.40 -16.11
CA GLY A 170 14.32 15.28 -17.48
C GLY A 170 15.32 16.38 -17.92
N PHE A 171 15.61 17.37 -17.07
CA PHE A 171 16.57 18.42 -17.39
C PHE A 171 17.84 18.26 -16.56
N ASP A 172 18.77 17.45 -17.05
CA ASP A 172 20.15 17.40 -16.55
C ASP A 172 20.96 18.53 -17.22
N PRO A 173 21.35 19.59 -16.48
CA PRO A 173 22.12 20.70 -17.03
C PRO A 173 23.58 20.33 -17.35
N ALA A 174 23.99 19.06 -17.19
CA ALA A 174 25.37 18.62 -17.44
C ALA A 174 25.66 18.29 -18.91
N TYR A 175 24.68 18.43 -19.82
CA TYR A 175 24.85 18.23 -21.28
C TYR A 175 24.41 19.45 -22.13
N ALA A 176 24.67 20.65 -21.65
CA ALA A 176 24.57 21.87 -22.45
C ALA A 176 25.93 22.50 -22.69
#